data_bc9199876a27bc6216af9fa72349bc80
#
_entry.id   bc9199876a27bc6216af9fa72349bc80
#
_cell.length_a   1.000
_cell.length_b   1.000
_cell.length_c   1.000
_cell.angle_alpha   90.00
_cell.angle_beta   90.00
_cell.angle_gamma   90.00
#
_symmetry.space_group_name_H-M   'P 1'
#
loop_
_entity.id
_entity.type
_entity.pdbx_description
1 polymer ?
#
loop_
_entity_poly.entity_id
_entity_poly.type
_entity_poly.pdbx_seq_one_letter_code
_entity_poly.pdbx_strand_id
1 'polypeptide(L)'
;MEIRLATIDDAQAIYTIEQQSFSVPWSLESVLVELEGASNKLYMVICEENKIVGYAGAWLVYDEGQITNIAIIPSARGKGYGSKLTKQLIDECLTRGMKEIFLEVRISNLAALAMYRNLGFSVKGIRKAYYSEHMEDAYIMSLVSEEIE
;
A
#
# COMPACT_ATOMS: atom_id res chain seq x y z
N MET A 1 -8.64 1.40 17.35
CA MET A 1 -7.95 1.23 16.07
C MET A 1 -6.72 0.36 16.26
N GLU A 2 -6.55 -0.65 15.43
CA GLU A 2 -5.41 -1.57 15.50
C GLU A 2 -4.83 -1.78 14.10
N ILE A 3 -3.51 -1.86 14.00
CA ILE A 3 -2.80 -2.20 12.77
C ILE A 3 -1.97 -3.45 13.04
N ARG A 4 -2.13 -4.48 12.19
CA ARG A 4 -1.42 -5.74 12.36
C ARG A 4 -1.09 -6.38 11.02
N LEU A 5 -0.24 -7.39 11.04
CA LEU A 5 0.02 -8.19 9.85
C LEU A 5 -1.24 -8.93 9.43
N ALA A 6 -1.47 -9.01 8.13
CA ALA A 6 -2.60 -9.77 7.58
C ALA A 6 -2.31 -11.27 7.65
N THR A 7 -3.36 -12.06 7.81
CA THR A 7 -3.31 -13.52 7.75
C THR A 7 -4.22 -14.00 6.63
N ILE A 8 -4.15 -15.29 6.32
CA ILE A 8 -5.02 -15.88 5.29
C ILE A 8 -6.51 -15.71 5.64
N ASP A 9 -6.84 -15.63 6.92
CA ASP A 9 -8.21 -15.44 7.38
C ASP A 9 -8.77 -14.05 7.02
N ASP A 10 -7.90 -13.12 6.65
CA ASP A 10 -8.29 -11.76 6.28
C ASP A 10 -8.64 -11.64 4.78
N ALA A 11 -8.51 -12.71 4.03
CA ALA A 11 -8.66 -12.69 2.57
C ALA A 11 -10.01 -12.15 2.10
N GLN A 12 -11.10 -12.58 2.73
CA GLN A 12 -12.45 -12.12 2.34
C GLN A 12 -12.61 -10.63 2.57
N ALA A 13 -12.11 -10.12 3.70
CA ALA A 13 -12.20 -8.69 4.01
C ALA A 13 -11.39 -7.87 3.01
N ILE A 14 -10.19 -8.30 2.69
CA ILE A 14 -9.33 -7.63 1.71
C ILE A 14 -9.99 -7.65 0.32
N TYR A 15 -10.56 -8.79 -0.07
CA TYR A 15 -11.28 -8.91 -1.34
C TYR A 15 -12.44 -7.90 -1.41
N THR A 16 -13.20 -7.77 -0.34
CA THR A 16 -14.32 -6.83 -0.28
C THR A 16 -13.84 -5.39 -0.42
N ILE A 17 -12.73 -5.03 0.25
CA ILE A 17 -12.14 -3.70 0.15
C ILE A 17 -11.66 -3.42 -1.28
N GLU A 18 -11.05 -4.41 -1.94
CA GLU A 18 -10.62 -4.31 -3.33
C GLU A 18 -11.79 -3.97 -4.25
N GLN A 19 -12.93 -4.68 -4.07
CA GLN A 19 -14.13 -4.45 -4.89
C GLN A 19 -14.68 -3.03 -4.73
N GLN A 20 -14.53 -2.44 -3.56
CA GLN A 20 -15.02 -1.10 -3.26
C GLN A 20 -14.05 0.01 -3.67
N SER A 21 -12.79 -0.32 -3.90
CA SER A 21 -11.73 0.68 -4.00
C SER A 21 -11.15 0.82 -5.40
N PHE A 22 -11.21 -0.22 -6.22
CA PHE A 22 -10.54 -0.23 -7.52
C PHE A 22 -11.50 -0.65 -8.63
N SER A 23 -11.32 -0.05 -9.81
CA SER A 23 -12.16 -0.37 -10.99
C SER A 23 -11.80 -1.73 -11.59
N VAL A 24 -10.54 -2.17 -11.42
CA VAL A 24 -10.11 -3.52 -11.80
C VAL A 24 -9.54 -4.19 -10.54
N PRO A 25 -10.43 -4.67 -9.66
CA PRO A 25 -9.99 -5.26 -8.40
C PRO A 25 -9.45 -6.67 -8.57
N TRP A 26 -8.64 -7.11 -7.59
CA TRP A 26 -8.18 -8.49 -7.54
C TRP A 26 -9.35 -9.43 -7.29
N SER A 27 -9.27 -10.63 -7.87
CA SER A 27 -10.19 -11.73 -7.53
C SER A 27 -9.86 -12.26 -6.13
N LEU A 28 -10.80 -12.99 -5.53
CA LEU A 28 -10.54 -13.64 -4.25
C LEU A 28 -9.37 -14.62 -4.35
N GLU A 29 -9.27 -15.35 -5.48
CA GLU A 29 -8.15 -16.25 -5.71
C GLU A 29 -6.81 -15.52 -5.69
N SER A 30 -6.73 -14.36 -6.34
CA SER A 30 -5.51 -13.55 -6.34
C SER A 30 -5.16 -13.07 -4.94
N VAL A 31 -6.16 -12.65 -4.15
CA VAL A 31 -5.94 -12.24 -2.76
C VAL A 31 -5.38 -13.39 -1.95
N LEU A 32 -5.95 -14.59 -2.09
CA LEU A 32 -5.49 -15.78 -1.38
C LEU A 32 -4.03 -16.09 -1.72
N VAL A 33 -3.66 -16.02 -2.99
CA VAL A 33 -2.28 -16.26 -3.42
C VAL A 33 -1.33 -15.26 -2.77
N GLU A 34 -1.73 -13.98 -2.72
CA GLU A 34 -0.89 -12.95 -2.10
C GLU A 34 -0.70 -13.17 -0.60
N LEU A 35 -1.68 -13.75 0.08
CA LEU A 35 -1.64 -13.96 1.53
C LEU A 35 -1.05 -15.31 1.95
N GLU A 36 -0.68 -16.17 1.02
CA GLU A 36 -0.17 -17.52 1.35
C GLU A 36 1.18 -17.55 2.06
N GLY A 37 1.72 -16.37 2.40
CA GLY A 37 2.89 -16.32 3.26
C GLY A 37 4.22 -16.42 2.55
N ALA A 38 4.28 -16.06 1.28
CA ALA A 38 5.56 -15.92 0.60
C ALA A 38 6.39 -14.85 1.33
N SER A 39 7.65 -15.15 1.61
CA SER A 39 8.52 -14.26 2.40
C SER A 39 8.80 -12.93 1.72
N ASN A 40 8.56 -12.84 0.41
CA ASN A 40 8.77 -11.61 -0.36
C ASN A 40 7.51 -10.76 -0.49
N LYS A 41 6.46 -11.07 0.26
CA LYS A 41 5.20 -10.31 0.25
C LYS A 41 4.82 -9.92 1.67
N LEU A 42 4.35 -8.69 1.83
CA LEU A 42 4.01 -8.12 3.12
C LEU A 42 2.67 -7.43 3.03
N TYR A 43 1.71 -7.88 3.83
CA TYR A 43 0.37 -7.28 3.89
C TYR A 43 0.00 -6.95 5.32
N MET A 44 -0.60 -5.77 5.50
CA MET A 44 -1.07 -5.29 6.80
C MET A 44 -2.50 -4.83 6.68
N VAL A 45 -3.23 -4.96 7.76
CA VAL A 45 -4.62 -4.50 7.86
C VAL A 45 -4.77 -3.50 8.98
N ILE A 46 -5.73 -2.60 8.83
CA ILE A 46 -6.13 -1.67 9.89
C ILE A 46 -7.58 -1.99 10.27
N CYS A 47 -7.81 -2.11 11.57
CA CYS A 47 -9.10 -2.50 12.14
C CYS A 47 -9.68 -1.38 12.97
N GLU A 48 -11.01 -1.23 12.92
CA GLU A 48 -11.75 -0.32 13.75
C GLU A 48 -12.90 -1.15 14.36
N GLU A 49 -12.98 -1.17 15.70
CA GLU A 49 -14.00 -1.94 16.42
C GLU A 49 -14.04 -3.41 15.97
N ASN A 50 -12.86 -4.03 15.85
CA ASN A 50 -12.69 -5.43 15.46
C ASN A 50 -13.09 -5.74 14.01
N LYS A 51 -13.27 -4.70 13.18
CA LYS A 51 -13.58 -4.86 11.77
C LYS A 51 -12.46 -4.31 10.93
N ILE A 52 -12.02 -5.06 9.91
CA ILE A 52 -11.00 -4.60 8.98
C ILE A 52 -11.62 -3.52 8.09
N VAL A 53 -11.02 -2.34 8.09
CA VAL A 53 -11.48 -1.19 7.31
C VAL A 53 -10.49 -0.73 6.26
N GLY A 54 -9.31 -1.34 6.22
CA GLY A 54 -8.31 -1.03 5.20
C GLY A 54 -7.19 -2.04 5.16
N TYR A 55 -6.42 -2.01 4.09
CA TYR A 55 -5.23 -2.85 3.98
C TYR A 55 -4.18 -2.16 3.13
N ALA A 56 -2.93 -2.60 3.29
CA ALA A 56 -1.81 -2.14 2.49
C ALA A 56 -0.87 -3.30 2.24
N GLY A 57 -0.24 -3.31 1.08
CA GLY A 57 0.66 -4.38 0.69
C GLY A 57 1.94 -3.89 0.04
N ALA A 58 2.98 -4.68 0.18
CA ALA A 58 4.26 -4.42 -0.47
C ALA A 58 4.90 -5.75 -0.89
N TRP A 59 5.63 -5.69 -1.99
CA TRP A 59 6.49 -6.78 -2.42
C TRP A 59 7.93 -6.42 -2.05
N LEU A 60 8.68 -7.41 -1.56
CA LEU A 60 10.05 -7.23 -1.09
C LEU A 60 10.97 -7.95 -2.05
N VAL A 61 11.85 -7.21 -2.74
CA VAL A 61 12.79 -7.77 -3.72
C VAL A 61 14.19 -7.32 -3.34
N TYR A 62 15.01 -8.25 -2.85
CA TYR A 62 16.34 -7.96 -2.30
C TYR A 62 16.24 -6.95 -1.17
N ASP A 63 16.75 -5.73 -1.33
CA ASP A 63 16.70 -4.69 -0.32
C ASP A 63 15.73 -3.55 -0.68
N GLU A 64 14.83 -3.80 -1.65
CA GLU A 64 13.85 -2.82 -2.09
C GLU A 64 12.43 -3.29 -1.79
N GLY A 65 11.61 -2.40 -1.23
CA GLY A 65 10.19 -2.65 -1.02
C GLY A 65 9.37 -1.91 -2.07
N GLN A 66 8.39 -2.57 -2.65
CA GLN A 66 7.47 -1.97 -3.63
C GLN A 66 6.07 -1.97 -3.04
N ILE A 67 5.55 -0.80 -2.68
CA ILE A 67 4.17 -0.70 -2.21
C ILE A 67 3.26 -0.90 -3.40
N THR A 68 2.36 -1.87 -3.30
CA THR A 68 1.48 -2.25 -4.40
C THR A 68 0.09 -1.65 -4.28
N ASN A 69 -0.53 -1.80 -3.09
CA ASN A 69 -1.91 -1.38 -2.88
C ASN A 69 -2.06 -0.77 -1.50
N ILE A 70 -2.85 0.29 -1.41
CA ILE A 70 -3.30 0.87 -0.15
C ILE A 70 -4.75 1.25 -0.35
N ALA A 71 -5.65 0.75 0.49
CA ALA A 71 -7.07 1.03 0.37
C ALA A 71 -7.75 1.11 1.72
N ILE A 72 -8.59 2.12 1.89
CA ILE A 72 -9.44 2.30 3.08
C ILE A 72 -10.88 2.36 2.58
N ILE A 73 -11.80 1.66 3.26
CA ILE A 73 -13.22 1.70 2.87
C ILE A 73 -13.75 3.14 2.98
N PRO A 74 -14.75 3.50 2.13
CA PRO A 74 -15.24 4.88 2.12
C PRO A 74 -15.68 5.43 3.47
N SER A 75 -16.37 4.61 4.28
CA SER A 75 -16.89 5.04 5.59
C SER A 75 -15.79 5.31 6.63
N ALA A 76 -14.57 4.84 6.40
CA ALA A 76 -13.45 5.03 7.32
C ALA A 76 -12.43 6.04 6.82
N ARG A 77 -12.69 6.70 5.70
CA ARG A 77 -11.81 7.74 5.16
C ARG A 77 -11.92 9.04 5.95
N GLY A 78 -10.87 9.87 5.85
CA GLY A 78 -10.86 11.16 6.54
C GLY A 78 -10.45 11.08 8.00
N LYS A 79 -10.03 9.92 8.48
CA LYS A 79 -9.60 9.70 9.87
C LYS A 79 -8.09 9.56 10.03
N GLY A 80 -7.33 9.72 8.94
CA GLY A 80 -5.88 9.54 8.97
C GLY A 80 -5.42 8.09 8.92
N TYR A 81 -6.30 7.14 8.66
CA TYR A 81 -5.97 5.71 8.67
C TYR A 81 -5.02 5.33 7.55
N GLY A 82 -5.18 5.92 6.37
CA GLY A 82 -4.27 5.64 5.25
C GLY A 82 -2.84 5.99 5.59
N SER A 83 -2.62 7.16 6.20
CA SER A 83 -1.30 7.61 6.61
C SER A 83 -0.72 6.71 7.70
N LYS A 84 -1.51 6.36 8.70
CA LYS A 84 -1.07 5.49 9.81
C LYS A 84 -0.71 4.09 9.30
N LEU A 85 -1.54 3.53 8.43
CA LEU A 85 -1.31 2.22 7.87
C LEU A 85 -0.05 2.21 6.99
N THR A 86 0.12 3.23 6.17
CA THR A 86 1.30 3.35 5.32
C THR A 86 2.57 3.49 6.16
N LYS A 87 2.53 4.28 7.23
CA LYS A 87 3.66 4.43 8.14
C LYS A 87 4.07 3.10 8.77
N GLN A 88 3.11 2.30 9.21
CA GLN A 88 3.37 0.98 9.77
C GLN A 88 3.95 0.03 8.72
N LEU A 89 3.44 0.08 7.49
CA LEU A 89 3.97 -0.72 6.40
C LEU A 89 5.43 -0.36 6.12
N ILE A 90 5.75 0.93 6.09
CA ILE A 90 7.12 1.42 5.93
C ILE A 90 8.01 0.88 7.05
N ASP A 91 7.56 1.01 8.30
CA ASP A 91 8.34 0.55 9.46
C ASP A 91 8.62 -0.94 9.37
N GLU A 92 7.64 -1.73 8.95
CA GLU A 92 7.82 -3.17 8.79
C GLU A 92 8.79 -3.51 7.66
N CYS A 93 8.72 -2.79 6.54
CA CYS A 93 9.68 -2.95 5.45
C CYS A 93 11.11 -2.69 5.94
N LEU A 94 11.31 -1.62 6.69
CA LEU A 94 12.64 -1.27 7.21
C LEU A 94 13.14 -2.31 8.20
N THR A 95 12.24 -2.80 9.06
CA THR A 95 12.58 -3.88 10.01
C THR A 95 13.05 -5.14 9.30
N ARG A 96 12.52 -5.40 8.11
CA ARG A 96 12.91 -6.56 7.28
C ARG A 96 14.13 -6.30 6.40
N GLY A 97 14.79 -5.15 6.58
CA GLY A 97 16.05 -4.87 5.90
C GLY A 97 15.94 -4.15 4.58
N MET A 98 14.74 -3.65 4.22
CA MET A 98 14.59 -2.87 2.99
C MET A 98 15.30 -1.54 3.16
N LYS A 99 16.03 -1.12 2.12
CA LYS A 99 16.83 0.11 2.14
C LYS A 99 16.17 1.22 1.35
N GLU A 100 15.29 0.87 0.44
CA GLU A 100 14.54 1.83 -0.35
C GLU A 100 13.14 1.28 -0.59
N ILE A 101 12.14 2.15 -0.49
CA ILE A 101 10.73 1.79 -0.66
C ILE A 101 10.16 2.63 -1.79
N PHE A 102 9.57 1.97 -2.77
CA PHE A 102 9.03 2.60 -3.98
C PHE A 102 7.52 2.49 -4.02
N LEU A 103 6.90 3.45 -4.69
CA LEU A 103 5.48 3.38 -5.04
C LEU A 103 5.25 4.18 -6.32
N GLU A 104 4.07 3.97 -6.92
CA GLU A 104 3.61 4.76 -8.03
C GLU A 104 2.30 5.43 -7.63
N VAL A 105 2.13 6.69 -8.04
CA VAL A 105 0.92 7.45 -7.74
C VAL A 105 0.56 8.30 -8.96
N ARG A 106 -0.72 8.27 -9.37
CA ARG A 106 -1.17 9.08 -10.49
C ARG A 106 -0.97 10.55 -10.20
N ILE A 107 -0.54 11.31 -11.21
CA ILE A 107 -0.20 12.73 -11.03
C ILE A 107 -1.41 13.55 -10.57
N SER A 108 -2.64 13.11 -10.87
CA SER A 108 -3.87 13.80 -10.45
C SER A 108 -4.25 13.52 -9.00
N ASN A 109 -3.65 12.53 -8.36
CA ASN A 109 -4.01 12.13 -6.99
C ASN A 109 -3.28 13.01 -5.98
N LEU A 110 -3.72 14.25 -5.83
CA LEU A 110 -3.05 15.25 -5.01
C LEU A 110 -3.03 14.89 -3.52
N ALA A 111 -4.10 14.27 -3.03
CA ALA A 111 -4.18 13.86 -1.64
C ALA A 111 -3.14 12.79 -1.31
N ALA A 112 -2.99 11.79 -2.17
CA ALA A 112 -1.99 10.74 -2.00
C ALA A 112 -0.57 11.30 -2.10
N LEU A 113 -0.32 12.19 -3.07
CA LEU A 113 0.98 12.84 -3.21
C LEU A 113 1.38 13.58 -1.93
N ALA A 114 0.44 14.35 -1.35
CA ALA A 114 0.71 15.07 -0.11
C ALA A 114 1.02 14.10 1.04
N MET A 115 0.25 13.02 1.15
CA MET A 115 0.45 12.02 2.19
C MET A 115 1.84 11.37 2.07
N TYR A 116 2.23 10.95 0.87
CA TYR A 116 3.51 10.29 0.67
C TYR A 116 4.67 11.25 0.92
N ARG A 117 4.57 12.50 0.48
CA ARG A 117 5.59 13.50 0.78
C ARG A 117 5.74 13.74 2.27
N ASN A 118 4.63 13.80 3.00
CA ASN A 118 4.67 13.95 4.46
C ASN A 118 5.33 12.76 5.16
N LEU A 119 5.28 11.59 4.54
CA LEU A 119 5.93 10.38 5.07
C LEU A 119 7.41 10.28 4.66
N GLY A 120 7.90 11.21 3.85
CA GLY A 120 9.31 11.26 3.48
C GLY A 120 9.63 10.81 2.06
N PHE A 121 8.62 10.47 1.26
CA PHE A 121 8.83 10.10 -0.13
C PHE A 121 9.14 11.30 -1.01
N SER A 122 9.98 11.11 -2.00
CA SER A 122 10.24 12.13 -3.03
C SER A 122 10.08 11.53 -4.42
N VAL A 123 9.80 12.38 -5.39
CA VAL A 123 9.62 11.95 -6.78
C VAL A 123 10.98 11.62 -7.39
N LYS A 124 11.09 10.41 -7.96
CA LYS A 124 12.30 9.93 -8.62
C LYS A 124 12.14 9.83 -10.13
N GLY A 125 10.94 9.78 -10.65
CA GLY A 125 10.70 9.66 -12.08
C GLY A 125 9.23 9.69 -12.41
N ILE A 126 8.95 9.51 -13.70
CA ILE A 126 7.58 9.49 -14.23
C ILE A 126 7.41 8.23 -15.06
N ARG A 127 6.34 7.49 -14.79
CA ARG A 127 5.94 6.36 -15.61
C ARG A 127 4.86 6.81 -16.56
N LYS A 128 5.09 6.64 -17.86
CA LYS A 128 4.13 7.02 -18.88
C LYS A 128 2.94 6.08 -18.92
N ALA A 129 1.78 6.60 -19.26
CA ALA A 129 0.48 5.93 -19.18
C ALA A 129 0.10 5.12 -20.42
N TYR A 130 1.06 4.50 -21.12
CA TYR A 130 0.81 3.86 -22.42
C TYR A 130 -0.29 2.79 -22.37
N TYR A 131 -0.35 2.01 -21.31
CA TYR A 131 -1.31 0.92 -21.18
C TYR A 131 -2.05 0.98 -19.86
N SER A 132 -2.06 2.14 -19.22
CA SER A 132 -2.74 2.36 -17.98
C SER A 132 -4.25 2.48 -18.21
N GLU A 133 -5.04 1.91 -17.34
CA GLU A 133 -6.49 2.05 -17.35
C GLU A 133 -6.93 3.51 -17.32
N HIS A 134 -6.19 4.35 -16.59
CA HIS A 134 -6.54 5.75 -16.39
C HIS A 134 -5.97 6.67 -17.44
N MET A 135 -5.12 6.16 -18.32
CA MET A 135 -4.50 6.93 -19.40
C MET A 135 -3.82 8.20 -18.92
N GLU A 136 -3.25 8.18 -17.73
CA GLU A 136 -2.48 9.30 -17.21
C GLU A 136 -1.12 8.83 -16.67
N ASP A 137 -0.16 9.75 -16.62
CA ASP A 137 1.15 9.46 -16.09
C ASP A 137 1.10 9.28 -14.57
N ALA A 138 2.07 8.56 -14.04
CA ALA A 138 2.23 8.38 -12.60
C ALA A 138 3.64 8.84 -12.19
N TYR A 139 3.72 9.42 -11.01
CA TYR A 139 5.02 9.64 -10.39
C TYR A 139 5.52 8.35 -9.77
N ILE A 140 6.81 8.06 -9.98
CA ILE A 140 7.51 7.04 -9.23
C ILE A 140 8.14 7.76 -8.04
N MET A 141 7.76 7.35 -6.84
CA MET A 141 8.28 7.97 -5.61
C MET A 141 9.06 6.93 -4.81
N SER A 142 10.03 7.40 -4.05
CA SER A 142 10.75 6.50 -3.14
C SER A 142 11.14 7.18 -1.84
N LEU A 143 11.38 6.33 -0.86
CA LEU A 143 11.90 6.69 0.46
C LEU A 143 13.15 5.87 0.69
N VAL A 144 14.25 6.53 1.00
CA VAL A 144 15.54 5.88 1.26
C VAL A 144 15.76 5.82 2.77
N SER A 145 16.09 4.63 3.30
CA SER A 145 16.18 4.41 4.74
C SER A 145 17.16 5.34 5.46
N GLU A 146 18.23 5.72 4.79
CA GLU A 146 19.25 6.63 5.37
C GLU A 146 18.70 8.02 5.67
N GLU A 147 17.62 8.40 4.99
CA GLU A 147 17.02 9.72 5.16
C GLU A 147 16.17 9.84 6.43
N ILE A 148 15.88 8.71 7.08
CA ILE A 148 15.03 8.66 8.27
C ILE A 148 15.78 8.26 9.54
N GLU A 149 17.06 8.05 9.45
CA GLU A 149 17.91 7.76 10.61
C GLU A 149 18.32 9.06 11.35
#